data_4fe1997147be667f1501082a3939ef35
#
_entry.id   4fe1997147be667f1501082a3939ef35
#
_cell.length_a   1.000
_cell.length_b   1.000
_cell.length_c   1.000
_cell.angle_alpha   90.00
_cell.angle_beta   90.00
_cell.angle_gamma   90.00
#
_symmetry.space_group_name_H-M   'P 1'
#
loop_
_entity.id
_entity.type
_entity.pdbx_description
1 polymer ?
#
loop_
_entity_poly.entity_id
_entity_poly.type
_entity_poly.pdbx_seq_one_letter_code
_entity_poly.pdbx_strand_id
1 'polypeptide(L)'
;MWQQIKIGILAFSSALVLSMNATAASANIKDDNTIVWAGCGITKKAFMAELAQAYQAKTGIKVKLQGGGAARGIRDAAALKIDLGGSCRMSLPGVERSELHASLHPIAWDALAIIINKKNPVNNITTKQVKAMYLGKITNWSQLGGPDAPIHLYVRRGNYSGVGYTIRQYIFQDSSINFVTDYVVKSSGPLEKAVEKDPFAVGITGISSARKRNVKIIGFDGKAPSYQNVRDGNYGLYRPLYLVTSPQPSERAKDFVAFARSEEGRKIMRVNQTVPYKDA
;
A
#
# COMPACT_ATOMS: atom_id res chain seq x y z
N MET A 1 -11.80 -101.24 21.34
CA MET A 1 -11.26 -100.80 20.05
C MET A 1 -11.50 -99.34 19.96
N TRP A 2 -10.58 -98.51 20.40
CA TRP A 2 -10.68 -97.08 20.51
C TRP A 2 -9.70 -96.43 19.55
N GLN A 3 -10.20 -95.71 18.55
CA GLN A 3 -9.38 -94.90 17.69
C GLN A 3 -9.27 -93.48 18.25
N GLN A 4 -8.06 -93.01 18.47
CA GLN A 4 -7.73 -91.68 18.88
C GLN A 4 -7.63 -90.77 17.65
N ILE A 5 -8.44 -89.72 17.63
CA ILE A 5 -8.38 -88.69 16.63
C ILE A 5 -7.43 -87.57 17.12
N LYS A 6 -6.34 -87.37 16.43
CA LYS A 6 -5.42 -86.26 16.68
C LYS A 6 -5.94 -85.00 15.94
N ILE A 7 -6.30 -83.98 16.70
CA ILE A 7 -6.63 -82.67 16.17
C ILE A 7 -5.35 -81.83 16.08
N GLY A 8 -4.93 -81.55 14.88
CA GLY A 8 -3.83 -80.61 14.64
C GLY A 8 -4.33 -79.14 14.72
N ILE A 9 -3.70 -78.39 15.63
CA ILE A 9 -3.95 -76.95 15.73
C ILE A 9 -2.99 -76.24 14.80
N LEU A 10 -3.51 -75.68 13.71
CA LEU A 10 -2.78 -74.69 12.86
C LEU A 10 -2.84 -73.32 13.51
N ALA A 11 -1.71 -72.82 13.98
CA ALA A 11 -1.56 -71.48 14.45
C ALA A 11 -1.38 -70.53 13.23
N PHE A 12 -2.41 -69.71 12.92
CA PHE A 12 -2.28 -68.61 11.96
C PHE A 12 -1.69 -67.42 12.66
N SER A 13 -0.42 -67.12 12.39
CA SER A 13 0.23 -65.87 12.79
C SER A 13 -0.19 -64.75 11.81
N SER A 14 -1.16 -63.93 12.22
CA SER A 14 -1.52 -62.71 11.47
C SER A 14 -0.52 -61.60 11.80
N ALA A 15 0.47 -61.39 10.93
CA ALA A 15 1.33 -60.21 10.99
C ALA A 15 0.54 -58.97 10.54
N LEU A 16 0.17 -58.14 11.50
CA LEU A 16 -0.46 -56.85 11.27
C LEU A 16 0.61 -55.84 10.82
N VAL A 17 0.76 -55.63 9.52
CA VAL A 17 1.63 -54.58 8.97
C VAL A 17 0.89 -53.25 9.15
N LEU A 18 1.25 -52.51 10.19
CA LEU A 18 0.87 -51.08 10.30
C LEU A 18 1.65 -50.26 9.25
N SER A 19 1.03 -49.95 8.13
CA SER A 19 1.53 -48.95 7.20
C SER A 19 1.31 -47.57 7.84
N MET A 20 2.35 -47.01 8.45
CA MET A 20 2.40 -45.59 8.82
C MET A 20 2.46 -44.78 7.53
N ASN A 21 1.31 -44.31 7.08
CA ASN A 21 1.25 -43.21 6.13
C ASN A 21 1.73 -41.92 6.84
N ALA A 22 3.04 -41.67 6.76
CA ALA A 22 3.59 -40.34 7.05
C ALA A 22 3.11 -39.39 5.96
N THR A 23 1.97 -38.74 6.19
CA THR A 23 1.61 -37.52 5.46
C THR A 23 2.66 -36.47 5.80
N ALA A 24 3.67 -36.37 4.94
CA ALA A 24 4.59 -35.24 4.96
C ALA A 24 3.76 -34.01 4.73
N ALA A 25 3.41 -33.30 5.81
CA ALA A 25 2.97 -31.94 5.74
C ALA A 25 4.09 -31.17 5.00
N SER A 26 3.81 -30.78 3.75
CA SER A 26 4.68 -29.90 2.98
C SER A 26 4.75 -28.59 3.77
N ALA A 27 5.70 -28.51 4.69
CA ALA A 27 6.10 -27.26 5.28
C ALA A 27 6.51 -26.38 4.10
N ASN A 28 5.78 -25.29 3.86
CA ASN A 28 6.21 -24.22 2.98
C ASN A 28 7.58 -23.79 3.51
N ILE A 29 8.64 -24.35 2.94
CA ILE A 29 10.00 -23.89 3.21
C ILE A 29 10.03 -22.48 2.69
N LYS A 30 9.90 -21.51 3.60
CA LYS A 30 10.15 -20.10 3.28
C LYS A 30 11.57 -20.07 2.73
N ASP A 31 11.67 -19.70 1.45
CA ASP A 31 12.97 -19.49 0.82
C ASP A 31 13.77 -18.50 1.68
N ASP A 32 14.79 -19.00 2.35
CA ASP A 32 15.57 -18.22 3.32
C ASP A 32 16.31 -17.05 2.70
N ASN A 33 16.34 -16.94 1.39
CA ASN A 33 16.96 -15.83 0.67
C ASN A 33 15.96 -14.84 0.05
N THR A 34 14.68 -14.87 0.50
CA THR A 34 13.65 -13.98 -0.04
C THR A 34 12.88 -13.26 1.06
N ILE A 35 12.73 -11.94 0.93
CA ILE A 35 11.79 -11.11 1.68
C ILE A 35 10.54 -10.92 0.83
N VAL A 36 9.37 -11.24 1.37
CA VAL A 36 8.08 -10.99 0.72
C VAL A 36 7.50 -9.69 1.24
N TRP A 37 7.30 -8.72 0.34
CA TRP A 37 6.64 -7.46 0.64
C TRP A 37 5.31 -7.37 -0.10
N ALA A 38 4.26 -6.89 0.59
CA ALA A 38 2.99 -6.53 -0.03
C ALA A 38 2.47 -5.19 0.50
N GLY A 39 1.78 -4.40 -0.34
CA GLY A 39 1.29 -3.14 0.18
C GLY A 39 0.78 -2.14 -0.85
N CYS A 40 0.83 -0.89 -0.41
CA CYS A 40 0.36 0.26 -1.16
C CYS A 40 1.21 0.51 -2.41
N GLY A 41 0.56 0.68 -3.56
CA GLY A 41 1.25 1.00 -4.81
C GLY A 41 2.00 2.33 -4.79
N ILE A 42 1.59 3.28 -3.94
CA ILE A 42 2.30 4.55 -3.74
C ILE A 42 3.62 4.28 -3.01
N THR A 43 3.61 3.55 -1.89
CA THR A 43 4.81 3.16 -1.16
C THR A 43 5.80 2.40 -2.06
N LYS A 44 5.28 1.50 -2.93
CA LYS A 44 6.10 0.79 -3.91
C LYS A 44 6.84 1.74 -4.84
N LYS A 45 6.16 2.77 -5.34
CA LYS A 45 6.72 3.74 -6.31
C LYS A 45 7.53 4.85 -5.65
N ALA A 46 7.30 5.13 -4.37
CA ALA A 46 8.00 6.16 -3.63
C ALA A 46 9.44 5.75 -3.31
N PHE A 47 9.63 4.51 -2.86
CA PHE A 47 10.95 4.05 -2.42
C PHE A 47 11.15 2.54 -2.50
N MET A 48 10.07 1.74 -2.40
CA MET A 48 10.24 0.30 -2.16
C MET A 48 10.87 -0.44 -3.35
N ALA A 49 10.58 -0.02 -4.58
CA ALA A 49 11.13 -0.68 -5.76
C ALA A 49 12.65 -0.48 -5.85
N GLU A 50 13.11 0.73 -5.63
CA GLU A 50 14.52 1.11 -5.70
C GLU A 50 15.31 0.58 -4.48
N LEU A 51 14.73 0.66 -3.27
CA LEU A 51 15.35 0.06 -2.08
C LEU A 51 15.48 -1.45 -2.20
N ALA A 52 14.48 -2.13 -2.77
CA ALA A 52 14.53 -3.58 -2.98
C ALA A 52 15.69 -3.98 -3.91
N GLN A 53 15.91 -3.24 -4.99
CA GLN A 53 17.02 -3.48 -5.92
C GLN A 53 18.38 -3.24 -5.25
N ALA A 54 18.52 -2.13 -4.54
CA ALA A 54 19.77 -1.79 -3.86
C ALA A 54 20.09 -2.78 -2.72
N TYR A 55 19.08 -3.18 -1.95
CA TYR A 55 19.25 -4.17 -0.89
C TYR A 55 19.65 -5.54 -1.43
N GLN A 56 19.01 -5.99 -2.52
CA GLN A 56 19.38 -7.24 -3.19
C GLN A 56 20.81 -7.18 -3.74
N ALA A 57 21.20 -6.08 -4.36
CA ALA A 57 22.57 -5.91 -4.85
C ALA A 57 23.63 -5.95 -3.73
N LYS A 58 23.28 -5.41 -2.54
CA LYS A 58 24.17 -5.34 -1.38
C LYS A 58 24.26 -6.67 -0.62
N THR A 59 23.15 -7.38 -0.46
CA THR A 59 23.05 -8.53 0.46
C THR A 59 22.84 -9.88 -0.23
N GLY A 60 22.51 -9.89 -1.52
CA GLY A 60 22.05 -11.08 -2.24
C GLY A 60 20.62 -11.50 -1.92
N ILE A 61 19.96 -10.89 -0.92
CA ILE A 61 18.61 -11.25 -0.50
C ILE A 61 17.59 -10.62 -1.47
N LYS A 62 16.79 -11.48 -2.10
CA LYS A 62 15.73 -11.07 -3.04
C LYS A 62 14.55 -10.45 -2.30
N VAL A 63 14.00 -9.34 -2.82
CA VAL A 63 12.78 -8.74 -2.28
C VAL A 63 11.64 -8.88 -3.30
N LYS A 64 10.68 -9.75 -3.01
CA LYS A 64 9.52 -10.00 -3.87
C LYS A 64 8.42 -8.99 -3.58
N LEU A 65 8.13 -8.12 -4.55
CA LEU A 65 7.15 -7.04 -4.40
C LEU A 65 5.76 -7.42 -4.92
N GLN A 66 4.76 -7.38 -4.04
CA GLN A 66 3.36 -7.63 -4.35
C GLN A 66 2.52 -6.34 -4.18
N GLY A 67 1.34 -6.29 -4.81
CA GLY A 67 0.36 -5.23 -4.61
C GLY A 67 -0.66 -5.57 -3.52
N GLY A 68 -1.75 -4.80 -3.46
CA GLY A 68 -2.92 -5.11 -2.61
C GLY A 68 -3.40 -3.94 -1.73
N GLY A 69 -2.69 -2.81 -1.75
CA GLY A 69 -3.08 -1.60 -1.01
C GLY A 69 -2.62 -1.59 0.46
N ALA A 70 -2.83 -0.46 1.13
CA ALA A 70 -2.37 -0.22 2.49
C ALA A 70 -2.95 -1.21 3.51
N ALA A 71 -4.25 -1.47 3.45
CA ALA A 71 -4.92 -2.40 4.36
C ALA A 71 -4.35 -3.82 4.28
N ARG A 72 -4.08 -4.33 3.06
CA ARG A 72 -3.41 -5.62 2.88
C ARG A 72 -2.01 -5.61 3.51
N GLY A 73 -1.23 -4.58 3.21
CA GLY A 73 0.14 -4.47 3.74
C GLY A 73 0.18 -4.51 5.27
N ILE A 74 -0.76 -3.81 5.93
CA ILE A 74 -0.83 -3.80 7.39
C ILE A 74 -1.28 -5.16 7.93
N ARG A 75 -2.40 -5.71 7.44
CA ARG A 75 -2.98 -6.96 7.95
C ARG A 75 -2.09 -8.18 7.72
N ASP A 76 -1.54 -8.31 6.51
CA ASP A 76 -0.74 -9.47 6.15
C ASP A 76 0.61 -9.46 6.91
N ALA A 77 1.20 -8.28 7.18
CA ALA A 77 2.38 -8.15 8.03
C ALA A 77 2.05 -8.46 9.50
N ALA A 78 0.96 -7.91 10.05
CA ALA A 78 0.51 -8.19 11.41
C ALA A 78 0.25 -9.70 11.64
N ALA A 79 -0.27 -10.39 10.62
CA ALA A 79 -0.61 -11.81 10.65
C ALA A 79 0.55 -12.73 10.22
N LEU A 80 1.78 -12.23 10.06
CA LEU A 80 2.96 -12.99 9.63
C LEU A 80 2.82 -13.72 8.27
N LYS A 81 1.87 -13.29 7.43
CA LYS A 81 1.67 -13.84 6.07
C LYS A 81 2.71 -13.34 5.07
N ILE A 82 3.33 -12.21 5.37
CA ILE A 82 4.42 -11.59 4.62
C ILE A 82 5.48 -11.08 5.60
N ASP A 83 6.69 -10.86 5.13
CA ASP A 83 7.80 -10.37 5.97
C ASP A 83 7.69 -8.87 6.23
N LEU A 84 7.29 -8.10 5.20
CA LEU A 84 7.16 -6.66 5.25
C LEU A 84 5.88 -6.19 4.56
N GLY A 85 5.17 -5.28 5.19
CA GLY A 85 4.07 -4.54 4.61
C GLY A 85 4.48 -3.16 4.11
N GLY A 86 3.64 -2.55 3.25
CA GLY A 86 3.76 -1.17 2.85
C GLY A 86 2.45 -0.42 3.00
N SER A 87 2.45 0.68 3.74
CA SER A 87 1.25 1.47 3.97
C SER A 87 1.45 2.96 3.71
N CYS A 88 0.40 3.61 3.28
CA CYS A 88 0.28 5.06 3.12
C CYS A 88 -0.79 5.65 4.06
N ARG A 89 -1.09 4.97 5.15
CA ARG A 89 -1.86 5.41 6.31
C ARG A 89 -1.40 4.67 7.56
N MET A 90 -1.75 5.15 8.72
CA MET A 90 -1.56 4.43 9.98
C MET A 90 -2.48 3.18 10.07
N SER A 91 -2.21 2.28 10.99
CA SER A 91 -3.14 1.22 11.37
C SER A 91 -4.38 1.80 12.05
N LEU A 92 -5.51 1.09 11.93
CA LEU A 92 -6.81 1.51 12.46
C LEU A 92 -7.41 0.38 13.32
N PRO A 93 -6.76 -0.01 14.45
CA PRO A 93 -7.18 -1.17 15.25
C PRO A 93 -8.57 -1.04 15.83
N GLY A 94 -9.05 0.18 16.06
CA GLY A 94 -10.42 0.44 16.52
C GLY A 94 -11.51 0.14 15.49
N VAL A 95 -11.14 0.05 14.21
CA VAL A 95 -12.05 -0.27 13.10
C VAL A 95 -11.72 -1.63 12.49
N GLU A 96 -10.45 -1.93 12.33
CA GLU A 96 -9.90 -3.15 11.72
C GLU A 96 -9.05 -3.91 12.74
N ARG A 97 -9.66 -4.76 13.55
CA ARG A 97 -8.97 -5.55 14.60
C ARG A 97 -7.75 -6.33 14.07
N SER A 98 -7.79 -6.76 12.82
CA SER A 98 -6.69 -7.44 12.14
C SER A 98 -5.42 -6.58 11.96
N GLU A 99 -5.50 -5.28 12.25
CA GLU A 99 -4.36 -4.36 12.21
C GLU A 99 -3.75 -4.08 13.60
N LEU A 100 -4.31 -4.66 14.68
CA LEU A 100 -3.93 -4.37 16.07
C LEU A 100 -2.44 -4.60 16.36
N HIS A 101 -1.87 -5.66 15.80
CA HIS A 101 -0.48 -6.06 16.07
C HIS A 101 0.51 -5.60 15.00
N ALA A 102 0.14 -4.64 14.16
CA ALA A 102 1.04 -4.10 13.15
C ALA A 102 2.01 -3.08 13.76
N SER A 103 3.31 -3.27 13.53
CA SER A 103 4.35 -2.28 13.86
C SER A 103 4.64 -1.42 12.65
N LEU A 104 4.34 -0.12 12.72
CA LEU A 104 4.52 0.83 11.64
C LEU A 104 5.85 1.58 11.78
N HIS A 105 6.67 1.51 10.74
CA HIS A 105 7.95 2.19 10.66
C HIS A 105 7.84 3.33 9.64
N PRO A 106 7.79 4.60 10.05
CA PRO A 106 7.79 5.71 9.11
C PRO A 106 9.13 5.77 8.37
N ILE A 107 9.06 5.86 7.04
CA ILE A 107 10.23 5.81 6.16
C ILE A 107 10.37 7.09 5.34
N ALA A 108 9.27 7.64 4.84
CA ALA A 108 9.28 8.79 3.96
C ALA A 108 7.99 9.61 4.09
N TRP A 109 8.04 10.85 3.64
CA TRP A 109 6.89 11.71 3.44
C TRP A 109 6.43 11.70 1.98
N ASP A 110 5.14 11.74 1.74
CA ASP A 110 4.55 11.78 0.41
C ASP A 110 3.40 12.79 0.36
N ALA A 111 3.45 13.72 -0.60
CA ALA A 111 2.34 14.62 -0.83
C ALA A 111 1.16 13.87 -1.45
N LEU A 112 -0.06 14.23 -1.05
CA LEU A 112 -1.27 13.92 -1.79
C LEU A 112 -1.41 14.93 -2.91
N ALA A 113 -1.19 14.50 -4.14
CA ALA A 113 -1.24 15.34 -5.33
C ALA A 113 -2.63 15.29 -5.96
N ILE A 114 -3.18 16.47 -6.27
CA ILE A 114 -4.35 16.59 -7.11
C ILE A 114 -3.90 16.48 -8.54
N ILE A 115 -4.44 15.51 -9.27
CA ILE A 115 -4.13 15.25 -10.66
C ILE A 115 -5.35 15.47 -11.56
N ILE A 116 -5.10 16.07 -12.69
CA ILE A 116 -6.11 16.32 -13.74
C ILE A 116 -5.54 15.91 -15.09
N ASN A 117 -6.40 15.84 -16.10
CA ASN A 117 -5.93 15.61 -17.46
C ASN A 117 -5.07 16.77 -17.95
N LYS A 118 -4.03 16.51 -18.74
CA LYS A 118 -3.09 17.53 -19.24
C LYS A 118 -3.75 18.62 -20.09
N LYS A 119 -4.89 18.32 -20.72
CA LYS A 119 -5.64 19.28 -21.55
C LYS A 119 -6.41 20.29 -20.72
N ASN A 120 -6.62 20.05 -19.42
CA ASN A 120 -7.35 20.97 -18.56
C ASN A 120 -6.48 22.17 -18.16
N PRO A 121 -6.93 23.43 -18.33
CA PRO A 121 -6.14 24.63 -18.05
C PRO A 121 -5.96 24.94 -16.57
N VAL A 122 -6.80 24.40 -15.67
CA VAL A 122 -6.75 24.68 -14.23
C VAL A 122 -5.36 24.34 -13.64
N ASN A 123 -4.82 25.23 -12.79
CA ASN A 123 -3.47 25.10 -12.22
C ASN A 123 -3.44 25.00 -10.70
N ASN A 124 -4.53 25.35 -10.04
CA ASN A 124 -4.63 25.34 -8.58
C ASN A 124 -6.07 25.10 -8.15
N ILE A 125 -6.25 24.48 -6.99
CA ILE A 125 -7.55 24.30 -6.37
C ILE A 125 -7.39 24.47 -4.84
N THR A 126 -8.38 25.08 -4.19
CA THR A 126 -8.34 25.33 -2.75
C THR A 126 -8.99 24.20 -1.95
N THR A 127 -8.67 24.11 -0.66
CA THR A 127 -9.34 23.19 0.27
C THR A 127 -10.86 23.33 0.20
N LYS A 128 -11.39 24.55 0.16
CA LYS A 128 -12.84 24.81 0.05
C LYS A 128 -13.43 24.23 -1.24
N GLN A 129 -12.73 24.39 -2.37
CA GLN A 129 -13.16 23.86 -3.66
C GLN A 129 -13.08 22.33 -3.70
N VAL A 130 -12.02 21.73 -3.15
CA VAL A 130 -11.92 20.26 -3.04
C VAL A 130 -13.07 19.72 -2.21
N LYS A 131 -13.36 20.30 -1.02
CA LYS A 131 -14.52 19.91 -0.21
C LYS A 131 -15.83 19.99 -1.00
N ALA A 132 -16.06 21.11 -1.68
CA ALA A 132 -17.28 21.32 -2.46
C ALA A 132 -17.44 20.33 -3.62
N MET A 133 -16.34 19.99 -4.31
CA MET A 133 -16.32 18.99 -5.39
C MET A 133 -16.61 17.57 -4.86
N TYR A 134 -15.99 17.16 -3.75
CA TYR A 134 -16.21 15.85 -3.15
C TYR A 134 -17.64 15.69 -2.57
N LEU A 135 -18.31 16.80 -2.25
CA LEU A 135 -19.68 16.83 -1.76
C LEU A 135 -20.72 17.09 -2.90
N GLY A 136 -20.29 17.09 -4.15
CA GLY A 136 -21.17 17.29 -5.31
C GLY A 136 -21.72 18.73 -5.45
N LYS A 137 -21.14 19.72 -4.76
CA LYS A 137 -21.54 21.15 -4.87
C LYS A 137 -20.84 21.86 -6.02
N ILE A 138 -19.66 21.41 -6.42
CA ILE A 138 -18.93 21.82 -7.62
C ILE A 138 -18.90 20.60 -8.54
N THR A 139 -19.54 20.70 -9.70
CA THR A 139 -19.74 19.62 -10.66
C THR A 139 -19.28 19.95 -12.07
N ASN A 140 -18.93 21.23 -12.31
CA ASN A 140 -18.50 21.73 -13.60
C ASN A 140 -17.15 22.44 -13.48
N TRP A 141 -16.25 22.20 -14.43
CA TRP A 141 -14.92 22.81 -14.46
C TRP A 141 -14.94 24.34 -14.58
N SER A 142 -15.98 24.93 -15.20
CA SER A 142 -16.14 26.40 -15.29
C SER A 142 -16.20 27.05 -13.91
N GLN A 143 -16.71 26.38 -12.90
CA GLN A 143 -16.74 26.84 -11.51
C GLN A 143 -15.33 26.94 -10.88
N LEU A 144 -14.32 26.35 -11.54
CA LEU A 144 -12.92 26.34 -11.12
C LEU A 144 -11.99 27.08 -12.11
N GLY A 145 -12.57 27.85 -13.05
CA GLY A 145 -11.83 28.58 -14.08
C GLY A 145 -11.36 27.69 -15.24
N GLY A 146 -11.96 26.52 -15.39
CA GLY A 146 -11.74 25.59 -16.50
C GLY A 146 -12.80 25.74 -17.61
N PRO A 147 -12.87 24.76 -18.54
CA PRO A 147 -13.88 24.76 -19.61
C PRO A 147 -15.28 24.51 -19.03
N ASP A 148 -16.32 24.88 -19.80
CA ASP A 148 -17.69 24.48 -19.49
C ASP A 148 -17.88 22.98 -19.81
N ALA A 149 -17.59 22.14 -18.81
CA ALA A 149 -17.63 20.71 -18.92
C ALA A 149 -17.81 20.06 -17.54
N PRO A 150 -18.43 18.87 -17.46
CA PRO A 150 -18.62 18.17 -16.18
C PRO A 150 -17.28 17.78 -15.54
N ILE A 151 -17.26 17.71 -14.21
CA ILE A 151 -16.14 17.15 -13.46
C ILE A 151 -16.39 15.66 -13.24
N HIS A 152 -15.48 14.81 -13.72
CA HIS A 152 -15.44 13.39 -13.42
C HIS A 152 -14.48 13.14 -12.24
N LEU A 153 -15.03 13.13 -11.02
CA LEU A 153 -14.27 12.97 -9.80
C LEU A 153 -13.98 11.49 -9.53
N TYR A 154 -12.75 11.04 -9.77
CA TYR A 154 -12.33 9.67 -9.47
C TYR A 154 -11.88 9.52 -8.02
N VAL A 155 -12.53 8.61 -7.28
CA VAL A 155 -12.21 8.33 -5.88
C VAL A 155 -11.85 6.88 -5.64
N ARG A 156 -11.24 6.62 -4.48
CA ARG A 156 -10.86 5.27 -4.06
C ARG A 156 -12.03 4.57 -3.33
N ARG A 157 -12.24 3.30 -3.69
CA ARG A 157 -13.22 2.44 -3.01
C ARG A 157 -12.90 2.32 -1.52
N GLY A 158 -13.91 2.44 -0.70
CA GLY A 158 -13.88 2.22 0.75
C GLY A 158 -13.24 3.36 1.56
N ASN A 159 -13.80 3.56 2.74
CA ASN A 159 -13.44 4.68 3.62
C ASN A 159 -12.03 4.54 4.20
N TYR A 160 -11.55 3.30 4.37
CA TYR A 160 -10.25 2.99 4.99
C TYR A 160 -9.15 2.65 4.00
N SER A 161 -9.35 2.92 2.69
CA SER A 161 -8.26 2.85 1.70
C SER A 161 -7.21 3.95 1.99
N GLY A 162 -5.92 3.68 1.73
CA GLY A 162 -4.85 4.61 2.11
C GLY A 162 -5.11 6.07 1.73
N VAL A 163 -5.29 6.38 0.43
CA VAL A 163 -5.58 7.76 -0.03
C VAL A 163 -6.97 8.21 0.40
N GLY A 164 -8.00 7.37 0.24
CA GLY A 164 -9.37 7.73 0.58
C GLY A 164 -9.55 8.07 2.06
N TYR A 165 -8.90 7.30 2.96
CA TYR A 165 -8.86 7.60 4.38
C TYR A 165 -8.14 8.93 4.67
N THR A 166 -6.97 9.14 4.05
CA THR A 166 -6.19 10.37 4.29
C THR A 166 -6.95 11.62 3.83
N ILE A 167 -7.65 11.56 2.70
CA ILE A 167 -8.50 12.68 2.24
C ILE A 167 -9.59 12.98 3.27
N ARG A 168 -10.27 11.96 3.78
CA ARG A 168 -11.30 12.12 4.81
C ARG A 168 -10.75 12.77 6.06
N GLN A 169 -9.61 12.31 6.55
CA GLN A 169 -8.98 12.85 7.76
C GLN A 169 -8.45 14.27 7.56
N TYR A 170 -7.68 14.51 6.50
CA TYR A 170 -6.94 15.78 6.36
C TYR A 170 -7.79 16.90 5.77
N ILE A 171 -8.69 16.58 4.86
CA ILE A 171 -9.54 17.58 4.21
C ILE A 171 -10.87 17.76 4.96
N PHE A 172 -11.52 16.67 5.35
CA PHE A 172 -12.86 16.71 5.94
C PHE A 172 -12.86 16.62 7.47
N GLN A 173 -11.80 16.03 8.08
CA GLN A 173 -11.74 15.70 9.51
C GLN A 173 -12.88 14.74 9.93
N ASP A 174 -13.38 13.96 8.98
CA ASP A 174 -14.48 13.01 9.16
C ASP A 174 -14.21 11.75 8.32
N SER A 175 -13.91 10.63 9.00
CA SER A 175 -13.62 9.34 8.34
C SER A 175 -14.87 8.67 7.76
N SER A 176 -16.07 9.09 8.17
CA SER A 176 -17.34 8.50 7.75
C SER A 176 -17.93 9.18 6.52
N ILE A 177 -17.43 10.37 6.14
CA ILE A 177 -18.01 11.17 5.06
C ILE A 177 -18.09 10.40 3.74
N ASN A 178 -19.23 10.47 3.09
CA ASN A 178 -19.45 9.89 1.78
C ASN A 178 -19.09 10.89 0.67
N PHE A 179 -18.34 10.43 -0.31
CA PHE A 179 -18.00 11.21 -1.50
C PHE A 179 -19.09 11.02 -2.56
N VAL A 180 -19.55 12.13 -3.14
CA VAL A 180 -20.60 12.16 -4.18
C VAL A 180 -19.95 11.99 -5.54
N THR A 181 -19.91 10.76 -6.05
CA THR A 181 -19.38 10.42 -7.37
C THR A 181 -19.70 8.99 -7.77
N ASP A 182 -19.87 8.76 -9.07
CA ASP A 182 -20.01 7.41 -9.67
C ASP A 182 -18.68 6.79 -10.07
N TYR A 183 -17.59 7.57 -10.08
CA TYR A 183 -16.28 7.14 -10.55
C TYR A 183 -15.43 6.54 -9.41
N VAL A 184 -15.77 5.32 -9.00
CA VAL A 184 -15.12 4.63 -7.88
C VAL A 184 -14.16 3.54 -8.37
N VAL A 185 -12.89 3.60 -7.99
CA VAL A 185 -11.84 2.69 -8.45
C VAL A 185 -11.12 1.97 -7.31
N LYS A 186 -10.58 0.77 -7.63
CA LYS A 186 -9.95 -0.13 -6.63
C LYS A 186 -8.64 0.40 -6.06
N SER A 187 -7.82 1.10 -6.85
CA SER A 187 -6.45 1.48 -6.47
C SER A 187 -5.97 2.75 -7.18
N SER A 188 -4.86 3.33 -6.73
CA SER A 188 -4.29 4.55 -7.32
C SER A 188 -3.92 4.39 -8.79
N GLY A 189 -3.40 3.25 -9.19
CA GLY A 189 -3.05 2.99 -10.59
C GLY A 189 -4.23 3.13 -11.56
N PRO A 190 -5.38 2.45 -11.34
CA PRO A 190 -6.59 2.68 -12.13
C PRO A 190 -7.09 4.12 -12.11
N LEU A 191 -7.06 4.81 -10.96
CA LEU A 191 -7.41 6.23 -10.87
C LEU A 191 -6.53 7.10 -11.77
N GLU A 192 -5.22 6.94 -11.65
CA GLU A 192 -4.23 7.68 -12.44
C GLU A 192 -4.40 7.44 -13.95
N LYS A 193 -4.64 6.18 -14.35
CA LYS A 193 -4.91 5.83 -15.76
C LYS A 193 -6.22 6.41 -16.29
N ALA A 194 -7.25 6.51 -15.44
CA ALA A 194 -8.49 7.16 -15.81
C ALA A 194 -8.28 8.66 -16.07
N VAL A 195 -7.54 9.34 -15.18
CA VAL A 195 -7.21 10.76 -15.36
C VAL A 195 -6.35 11.02 -16.61
N GLU A 196 -5.44 10.09 -16.96
CA GLU A 196 -4.66 10.17 -18.21
C GLU A 196 -5.56 10.20 -19.46
N LYS A 197 -6.66 9.44 -19.45
CA LYS A 197 -7.51 9.18 -20.61
C LYS A 197 -8.70 10.12 -20.73
N ASP A 198 -9.29 10.51 -19.59
CA ASP A 198 -10.52 11.28 -19.52
C ASP A 198 -10.20 12.77 -19.38
N PRO A 199 -10.54 13.61 -20.38
CA PRO A 199 -10.27 15.06 -20.39
C PRO A 199 -10.89 15.81 -19.21
N PHE A 200 -11.96 15.29 -18.63
CA PHE A 200 -12.74 15.93 -17.57
C PHE A 200 -12.43 15.38 -16.18
N ALA A 201 -11.51 14.41 -16.12
CA ALA A 201 -11.19 13.72 -14.88
C ALA A 201 -10.36 14.56 -13.91
N VAL A 202 -10.64 14.36 -12.63
CA VAL A 202 -9.83 14.77 -11.50
C VAL A 202 -9.73 13.63 -10.49
N GLY A 203 -8.61 13.57 -9.78
CA GLY A 203 -8.44 12.62 -8.68
C GLY A 203 -7.29 13.03 -7.77
N ILE A 204 -7.21 12.38 -6.60
CA ILE A 204 -6.10 12.59 -5.66
C ILE A 204 -5.33 11.28 -5.51
N THR A 205 -4.00 11.36 -5.63
CA THR A 205 -3.08 10.23 -5.46
C THR A 205 -1.78 10.69 -4.79
N GLY A 206 -0.83 9.80 -4.51
CA GLY A 206 0.48 10.20 -4.01
C GLY A 206 1.36 10.77 -5.11
N ILE A 207 2.12 11.83 -4.78
CA ILE A 207 3.01 12.52 -5.72
C ILE A 207 4.03 11.56 -6.36
N SER A 208 4.57 10.62 -5.57
CA SER A 208 5.52 9.60 -6.03
C SER A 208 4.95 8.71 -7.13
N SER A 209 3.63 8.53 -7.15
CA SER A 209 2.92 7.79 -8.20
C SER A 209 2.54 8.69 -9.37
N ALA A 210 2.03 9.90 -9.08
CA ALA A 210 1.59 10.86 -10.08
C ALA A 210 2.71 11.26 -11.06
N ARG A 211 3.93 11.48 -10.57
CA ARG A 211 5.11 11.83 -11.38
C ARG A 211 5.47 10.80 -12.46
N LYS A 212 5.07 9.55 -12.26
CA LYS A 212 5.30 8.45 -13.22
C LYS A 212 4.14 8.28 -14.22
N ARG A 213 3.27 9.31 -14.35
CA ARG A 213 2.07 9.33 -15.19
C ARG A 213 2.00 10.53 -16.11
N ASN A 214 1.27 10.37 -17.21
CA ASN A 214 1.00 11.45 -18.16
C ASN A 214 -0.20 12.29 -17.73
N VAL A 215 -0.13 12.89 -16.54
CA VAL A 215 -1.15 13.73 -15.95
C VAL A 215 -0.60 15.11 -15.62
N LYS A 216 -1.47 16.09 -15.43
CA LYS A 216 -1.12 17.41 -14.87
C LYS A 216 -1.29 17.36 -13.35
N ILE A 217 -0.24 17.68 -12.63
CA ILE A 217 -0.26 17.86 -11.18
C ILE A 217 -0.47 19.32 -10.90
N ILE A 218 -1.52 19.67 -10.14
CA ILE A 218 -1.88 21.04 -9.87
C ILE A 218 -1.58 21.45 -8.42
N GLY A 219 -1.53 22.76 -8.17
CA GLY A 219 -1.35 23.31 -6.84
C GLY A 219 -2.56 23.07 -5.94
N PHE A 220 -2.31 23.09 -4.66
CA PHE A 220 -3.31 23.01 -3.60
C PHE A 220 -3.08 24.15 -2.63
N ASP A 221 -4.11 25.01 -2.42
CA ASP A 221 -4.04 26.24 -1.63
C ASP A 221 -2.84 27.14 -2.03
N GLY A 222 -2.58 27.26 -3.33
CA GLY A 222 -1.49 28.06 -3.89
C GLY A 222 -0.10 27.47 -3.76
N LYS A 223 0.05 26.23 -3.28
CA LYS A 223 1.35 25.54 -3.12
C LYS A 223 1.46 24.32 -4.02
N ALA A 224 2.61 24.16 -4.67
CA ALA A 224 2.90 22.98 -5.46
C ALA A 224 3.34 21.81 -4.54
N PRO A 225 2.97 20.55 -4.85
CA PRO A 225 3.43 19.36 -4.10
C PRO A 225 4.87 19.00 -4.49
N SER A 226 5.81 19.93 -4.32
CA SER A 226 7.23 19.73 -4.61
C SER A 226 7.97 19.04 -3.46
N TYR A 227 9.14 18.45 -3.75
CA TYR A 227 10.03 17.90 -2.73
C TYR A 227 10.33 18.93 -1.63
N GLN A 228 10.69 20.16 -2.04
CA GLN A 228 11.02 21.25 -1.13
C GLN A 228 9.84 21.62 -0.23
N ASN A 229 8.64 21.85 -0.82
CA ASN A 229 7.47 22.22 -0.05
C ASN A 229 6.99 21.13 0.92
N VAL A 230 7.21 19.85 0.60
CA VAL A 230 6.91 18.74 1.52
C VAL A 230 7.94 18.71 2.64
N ARG A 231 9.23 18.80 2.31
CA ARG A 231 10.33 18.79 3.30
C ARG A 231 10.20 19.94 4.30
N ASP A 232 9.85 21.13 3.82
CA ASP A 232 9.80 22.34 4.64
C ASP A 232 8.42 22.57 5.30
N GLY A 233 7.48 21.59 5.17
CA GLY A 233 6.13 21.70 5.72
C GLY A 233 5.22 22.76 5.06
N ASN A 234 5.63 23.33 3.92
CA ASN A 234 4.89 24.38 3.20
C ASN A 234 3.70 23.84 2.39
N TYR A 235 3.62 22.52 2.15
CA TYR A 235 2.51 21.86 1.46
C TYR A 235 1.64 21.13 2.47
N GLY A 236 0.43 21.61 2.73
CA GLY A 236 -0.40 21.12 3.84
C GLY A 236 -1.01 19.71 3.67
N LEU A 237 -0.95 19.12 2.48
CA LEU A 237 -1.58 17.83 2.20
C LEU A 237 -0.52 16.74 1.98
N TYR A 238 0.21 16.37 3.03
CA TYR A 238 1.22 15.31 3.01
C TYR A 238 1.06 14.37 4.19
N ARG A 239 1.63 13.18 4.10
CA ARG A 239 1.53 12.13 5.10
C ARG A 239 2.76 11.23 5.10
N PRO A 240 3.03 10.50 6.20
CA PRO A 240 4.08 9.49 6.20
C PRO A 240 3.69 8.25 5.39
N LEU A 241 4.69 7.65 4.78
CA LEU A 241 4.66 6.31 4.21
C LEU A 241 5.43 5.36 5.12
N TYR A 242 4.88 4.16 5.31
CA TYR A 242 5.39 3.19 6.27
C TYR A 242 5.87 1.90 5.61
N LEU A 243 6.96 1.34 6.14
CA LEU A 243 7.13 -0.11 6.18
C LEU A 243 6.38 -0.64 7.41
N VAL A 244 5.85 -1.84 7.29
CA VAL A 244 5.06 -2.47 8.34
C VAL A 244 5.62 -3.86 8.64
N THR A 245 5.81 -4.16 9.91
CA THR A 245 6.22 -5.50 10.37
C THR A 245 5.18 -6.07 11.35
N SER A 246 5.31 -7.35 11.64
CA SER A 246 4.70 -7.94 12.84
C SER A 246 5.37 -7.38 14.11
N PRO A 247 4.85 -7.64 15.31
CA PRO A 247 5.51 -7.30 16.57
C PRO A 247 6.84 -8.02 16.79
N GLN A 248 6.98 -9.21 16.20
CA GLN A 248 8.18 -10.04 16.24
C GLN A 248 8.66 -10.35 14.82
N PRO A 249 9.27 -9.36 14.14
CA PRO A 249 9.74 -9.52 12.78
C PRO A 249 10.99 -10.40 12.72
N SER A 250 11.20 -11.06 11.59
CA SER A 250 12.45 -11.76 11.32
C SER A 250 13.64 -10.80 11.29
N GLU A 251 14.84 -11.27 11.55
CA GLU A 251 16.06 -10.44 11.45
C GLU A 251 16.18 -9.79 10.07
N ARG A 252 15.89 -10.51 9.00
CA ARG A 252 15.89 -9.95 7.62
C ARG A 252 14.92 -8.78 7.46
N ALA A 253 13.75 -8.84 8.08
CA ALA A 253 12.78 -7.73 8.03
C ALA A 253 13.31 -6.53 8.82
N LYS A 254 13.94 -6.76 9.98
CA LYS A 254 14.60 -5.70 10.78
C LYS A 254 15.73 -5.05 10.00
N ASP A 255 16.60 -5.85 9.38
CA ASP A 255 17.73 -5.39 8.59
C ASP A 255 17.28 -4.56 7.39
N PHE A 256 16.21 -4.99 6.70
CA PHE A 256 15.64 -4.19 5.61
C PHE A 256 15.08 -2.85 6.09
N VAL A 257 14.39 -2.81 7.22
CA VAL A 257 13.90 -1.55 7.83
C VAL A 257 15.07 -0.65 8.22
N ALA A 258 16.14 -1.22 8.81
CA ALA A 258 17.36 -0.49 9.15
C ALA A 258 18.05 0.07 7.89
N PHE A 259 18.17 -0.74 6.83
CA PHE A 259 18.70 -0.31 5.53
C PHE A 259 17.87 0.85 4.95
N ALA A 260 16.54 0.74 4.95
CA ALA A 260 15.67 1.80 4.44
C ALA A 260 15.86 3.14 5.20
N ARG A 261 16.21 3.09 6.48
CA ARG A 261 16.48 4.25 7.35
C ARG A 261 17.93 4.73 7.34
N SER A 262 18.85 3.96 6.77
CA SER A 262 20.26 4.32 6.66
C SER A 262 20.46 5.52 5.73
N GLU A 263 21.67 6.10 5.76
CA GLU A 263 22.02 7.21 4.83
C GLU A 263 21.94 6.74 3.37
N GLU A 264 22.35 5.50 3.08
CA GLU A 264 22.26 4.91 1.76
C GLU A 264 20.78 4.82 1.30
N GLY A 265 19.89 4.31 2.13
CA GLY A 265 18.45 4.25 1.84
C GLY A 265 17.84 5.64 1.66
N ARG A 266 18.20 6.61 2.50
CA ARG A 266 17.74 8.00 2.35
C ARG A 266 18.23 8.65 1.06
N LYS A 267 19.49 8.43 0.67
CA LYS A 267 20.03 8.92 -0.61
C LYS A 267 19.23 8.38 -1.80
N ILE A 268 18.87 7.10 -1.81
CA ILE A 268 18.01 6.50 -2.84
C ILE A 268 16.66 7.23 -2.89
N MET A 269 16.05 7.50 -1.75
CA MET A 269 14.78 8.23 -1.68
C MET A 269 14.89 9.66 -2.22
N ARG A 270 15.92 10.40 -1.85
CA ARG A 270 16.17 11.78 -2.36
C ARG A 270 16.32 11.80 -3.88
N VAL A 271 17.07 10.87 -4.45
CA VAL A 271 17.22 10.73 -5.92
C VAL A 271 15.85 10.50 -6.58
N ASN A 272 14.97 9.74 -5.96
CA ASN A 272 13.59 9.53 -6.42
C ASN A 272 12.63 10.68 -6.07
N GLN A 273 13.12 11.80 -5.58
CA GLN A 273 12.31 12.94 -5.17
C GLN A 273 11.27 12.57 -4.09
N THR A 274 11.58 11.59 -3.25
CA THR A 274 10.80 11.22 -2.08
C THR A 274 11.52 11.73 -0.83
N VAL A 275 10.83 12.47 0.03
CA VAL A 275 11.42 13.07 1.23
C VAL A 275 11.58 12.00 2.30
N PRO A 276 12.83 11.63 2.70
CA PRO A 276 13.04 10.72 3.81
C PRO A 276 12.39 11.24 5.09
N TYR A 277 11.85 10.34 5.92
CA TYR A 277 11.11 10.74 7.13
C TYR A 277 11.93 11.60 8.09
N LYS A 278 13.25 11.37 8.17
CA LYS A 278 14.17 12.11 9.04
C LYS A 278 14.69 13.43 8.44
N ASP A 279 14.32 13.75 7.19
CA ASP A 279 14.82 14.95 6.49
C ASP A 279 13.82 16.13 6.59
N ALA A 280 12.64 15.93 7.18
CA ALA A 280 11.61 16.94 7.40
C ALA A 280 11.34 17.17 8.87
#